data_2e45ef9a413dd1e281d95ac1818a096f
#
_entry.id   2e45ef9a413dd1e281d95ac1818a096f
#
_cell.length_a   1.000
_cell.length_b   1.000
_cell.length_c   1.000
_cell.angle_alpha   90.00
_cell.angle_beta   90.00
_cell.angle_gamma   90.00
#
_symmetry.space_group_name_H-M   'P 1'
#
loop_
_entity.id
_entity.type
_entity.pdbx_description
1 polymer ?
#
loop_
_entity_poly.entity_id
_entity_poly.type
_entity_poly.pdbx_seq_one_letter_code
_entity_poly.pdbx_strand_id
1 'polypeptide(L)'
;MDTKEYSEIKISEVEPIFKINLRGKNRDFITKIGKELSIIPPSDPNTSSGNEKLNILWLSPDEWLVYSNDKIDLNDRNTLVEKIFDEISKVKLGSVTDVSDNWVMINLKGTKVFELLSSGCPFNFNNFKNSKGVVTQTLLNHIDVIIHNKNINDLNIFVRRSFSDHLWLWMNDCARFV
;
A
#
# COMPACT_ATOMS: atom_id res chain seq x y z
N MET A 1 -8.69 -7.08 15.38
CA MET A 1 -9.10 -6.47 14.11
C MET A 1 -10.33 -5.63 14.35
N ASP A 2 -10.19 -4.32 14.30
CA ASP A 2 -11.32 -3.42 14.51
C ASP A 2 -11.93 -3.02 13.17
N THR A 3 -13.25 -3.09 13.08
CA THR A 3 -14.03 -2.58 11.96
C THR A 3 -15.09 -1.65 12.52
N LYS A 4 -15.19 -0.45 11.94
CA LYS A 4 -16.24 0.52 12.26
C LYS A 4 -17.03 0.82 11.00
N GLU A 5 -18.33 0.80 11.12
CA GLU A 5 -19.27 1.10 10.03
C GLU A 5 -20.07 2.35 10.38
N TYR A 6 -20.10 3.26 9.43
CA TYR A 6 -20.88 4.49 9.42
C TYR A 6 -21.85 4.43 8.22
N SER A 7 -22.77 5.36 8.08
CA SER A 7 -23.83 5.25 7.06
C SER A 7 -23.31 5.05 5.63
N GLU A 8 -22.18 5.67 5.28
CA GLU A 8 -21.60 5.62 3.92
C GLU A 8 -20.09 5.37 3.91
N ILE A 9 -19.51 5.01 5.05
CA ILE A 9 -18.09 4.73 5.21
C ILE A 9 -17.90 3.50 6.09
N LYS A 10 -17.06 2.58 5.65
CA LYS A 10 -16.54 1.47 6.45
C LYS A 10 -15.04 1.64 6.59
N ILE A 11 -14.55 1.63 7.83
CA ILE A 11 -13.14 1.69 8.18
C ILE A 11 -12.76 0.37 8.80
N SER A 12 -11.77 -0.30 8.24
CA SER A 12 -11.31 -1.61 8.74
C SER A 12 -9.80 -1.61 8.90
N GLU A 13 -9.30 -1.97 10.07
CA GLU A 13 -7.92 -2.38 10.23
C GLU A 13 -7.74 -3.72 9.54
N VAL A 14 -6.76 -3.82 8.67
CA VAL A 14 -6.45 -5.07 7.98
C VAL A 14 -5.44 -5.85 8.80
N GLU A 15 -5.66 -7.17 8.94
CA GLU A 15 -4.69 -8.05 9.60
C GLU A 15 -3.27 -7.84 9.06
N PRO A 16 -2.23 -8.06 9.88
CA PRO A 16 -0.87 -7.97 9.41
C PRO A 16 -0.66 -8.84 8.17
N ILE A 17 -0.46 -8.19 7.05
CA ILE A 17 -0.17 -8.81 5.75
C ILE A 17 1.31 -8.65 5.42
N PHE A 18 1.79 -9.50 4.53
CA PHE A 18 3.14 -9.40 4.00
C PHE A 18 3.35 -8.08 3.24
N LYS A 19 4.44 -7.39 3.56
CA LYS A 19 4.88 -6.19 2.86
C LYS A 19 6.38 -6.18 2.71
N ILE A 20 6.87 -5.92 1.50
CA ILE A 20 8.29 -5.70 1.23
C ILE A 20 8.52 -4.39 0.51
N ASN A 21 9.61 -3.74 0.82
CA ASN A 21 10.14 -2.62 0.07
C ASN A 21 11.21 -3.15 -0.90
N LEU A 22 11.08 -2.78 -2.16
CA LEU A 22 12.02 -3.10 -3.24
C LEU A 22 12.69 -1.83 -3.71
N ARG A 23 14.03 -1.85 -3.84
CA ARG A 23 14.81 -0.74 -4.41
C ARG A 23 15.79 -1.23 -5.46
N GLY A 24 15.78 -0.58 -6.62
CA GLY A 24 16.69 -0.88 -7.72
C GLY A 24 16.36 -0.09 -8.97
N LYS A 25 17.33 0.11 -9.88
CA LYS A 25 17.18 1.08 -10.98
C LYS A 25 17.23 0.48 -12.38
N ASN A 26 17.81 -0.69 -12.54
CA ASN A 26 18.09 -1.16 -13.89
C ASN A 26 17.00 -2.13 -14.40
N ARG A 27 16.99 -2.30 -15.72
CA ARG A 27 16.03 -3.17 -16.41
C ARG A 27 16.13 -4.63 -15.93
N ASP A 28 17.32 -5.09 -15.60
CA ASP A 28 17.54 -6.47 -15.16
C ASP A 28 16.92 -6.69 -13.79
N PHE A 29 17.01 -5.70 -12.88
CA PHE A 29 16.32 -5.74 -11.58
C PHE A 29 14.81 -5.87 -11.78
N ILE A 30 14.20 -4.98 -12.58
CA ILE A 30 12.76 -5.01 -12.87
C ILE A 30 12.34 -6.35 -13.47
N THR A 31 13.13 -6.88 -14.41
CA THR A 31 12.85 -8.16 -15.05
C THR A 31 12.90 -9.32 -14.07
N LYS A 32 13.92 -9.36 -13.20
CA LYS A 32 14.05 -10.40 -12.17
C LYS A 32 12.91 -10.34 -11.16
N ILE A 33 12.61 -9.16 -10.62
CA ILE A 33 11.49 -8.97 -9.70
C ILE A 33 10.16 -9.38 -10.36
N GLY A 34 9.94 -8.95 -11.60
CA GLY A 34 8.74 -9.30 -12.36
C GLY A 34 8.58 -10.81 -12.54
N LYS A 35 9.68 -11.53 -12.74
CA LYS A 35 9.68 -13.00 -12.86
C LYS A 35 9.36 -13.68 -11.52
N GLU A 36 10.01 -13.25 -10.43
CA GLU A 36 9.80 -13.84 -9.10
C GLU A 36 8.40 -13.59 -8.54
N LEU A 37 7.86 -12.40 -8.76
CA LEU A 37 6.51 -12.02 -8.29
C LEU A 37 5.40 -12.40 -9.27
N SER A 38 5.75 -12.80 -10.51
CA SER A 38 4.78 -12.98 -11.62
C SER A 38 3.93 -11.73 -11.88
N ILE A 39 4.49 -10.55 -11.62
CA ILE A 39 3.86 -9.23 -11.81
C ILE A 39 4.93 -8.27 -12.33
N ILE A 40 4.65 -7.56 -13.40
CA ILE A 40 5.57 -6.51 -13.89
C ILE A 40 5.44 -5.29 -12.96
N PRO A 41 6.54 -4.88 -12.28
CA PRO A 41 6.52 -3.65 -11.49
C PRO A 41 6.10 -2.44 -12.35
N PRO A 42 5.23 -1.56 -11.84
CA PRO A 42 4.81 -0.39 -12.58
C PRO A 42 5.97 0.57 -12.84
N SER A 43 6.06 1.11 -14.05
CA SER A 43 7.07 2.10 -14.46
C SER A 43 6.53 3.53 -14.39
N ASP A 44 5.23 3.69 -14.56
CA ASP A 44 4.60 5.00 -14.55
C ASP A 44 4.44 5.52 -13.11
N PRO A 45 4.77 6.79 -12.85
CA PRO A 45 4.64 7.38 -11.52
C PRO A 45 3.25 7.26 -10.93
N ASN A 46 3.19 6.96 -9.64
CA ASN A 46 1.94 6.92 -8.88
C ASN A 46 0.91 5.89 -9.38
N THR A 47 1.38 4.81 -9.96
CA THR A 47 0.54 3.69 -10.41
C THR A 47 0.82 2.41 -9.63
N SER A 48 -0.03 1.43 -9.81
CA SER A 48 0.15 0.10 -9.25
C SER A 48 -0.08 -0.98 -10.30
N SER A 49 0.50 -2.14 -10.06
CA SER A 49 0.18 -3.38 -10.77
C SER A 49 -0.08 -4.49 -9.75
N GLY A 50 -0.78 -5.54 -10.13
CA GLY A 50 -1.08 -6.61 -9.20
C GLY A 50 -1.72 -7.81 -9.86
N ASN A 51 -1.81 -8.88 -9.07
CA ASN A 51 -2.56 -10.10 -9.38
C ASN A 51 -3.49 -10.45 -8.20
N GLU A 52 -4.05 -11.66 -8.20
CA GLU A 52 -4.95 -12.11 -7.13
C GLU A 52 -4.26 -12.15 -5.75
N LYS A 53 -2.94 -12.32 -5.69
CA LYS A 53 -2.17 -12.52 -4.44
C LYS A 53 -1.44 -11.28 -3.96
N LEU A 54 -0.87 -10.50 -4.88
CA LEU A 54 0.05 -9.41 -4.58
C LEU A 54 -0.30 -8.13 -5.34
N ASN A 55 0.03 -7.00 -4.76
CA ASN A 55 0.04 -5.69 -5.41
C ASN A 55 1.42 -5.06 -5.29
N ILE A 56 1.83 -4.33 -6.32
CA ILE A 56 3.07 -3.57 -6.38
C ILE A 56 2.71 -2.10 -6.59
N LEU A 57 3.10 -1.25 -5.66
CA LEU A 57 2.88 0.20 -5.71
C LEU A 57 4.16 0.90 -6.12
N TRP A 58 4.11 1.78 -7.11
CA TRP A 58 5.21 2.67 -7.43
C TRP A 58 5.33 3.76 -6.38
N LEU A 59 6.49 3.91 -5.74
CA LEU A 59 6.75 4.96 -4.76
C LEU A 59 7.75 6.00 -5.27
N SER A 60 8.75 5.56 -6.01
CA SER A 60 9.74 6.43 -6.66
C SER A 60 10.32 5.72 -7.89
N PRO A 61 11.13 6.38 -8.72
CA PRO A 61 11.75 5.77 -9.91
C PRO A 61 12.60 4.52 -9.62
N ASP A 62 12.96 4.30 -8.37
CA ASP A 62 13.79 3.18 -7.91
C ASP A 62 13.21 2.48 -6.68
N GLU A 63 11.92 2.71 -6.36
CA GLU A 63 11.32 2.17 -5.14
C GLU A 63 9.88 1.71 -5.36
N TRP A 64 9.57 0.51 -4.86
CA TRP A 64 8.24 -0.06 -4.89
C TRP A 64 7.89 -0.67 -3.52
N LEU A 65 6.63 -0.54 -3.13
CA LEU A 65 6.05 -1.29 -2.03
C LEU A 65 5.22 -2.45 -2.61
N VAL A 66 5.56 -3.67 -2.22
CA VAL A 66 4.76 -4.86 -2.53
C VAL A 66 3.97 -5.24 -1.29
N TYR A 67 2.71 -5.58 -1.44
CA TYR A 67 1.91 -6.12 -0.34
C TYR A 67 0.99 -7.25 -0.81
N SER A 68 0.69 -8.19 0.09
CA SER A 68 -0.22 -9.30 -0.19
C SER A 68 -1.68 -8.87 0.01
N ASN A 69 -2.59 -9.49 -0.76
CA ASN A 69 -4.03 -9.32 -0.56
C ASN A 69 -4.51 -10.03 0.70
N ASP A 70 -3.94 -11.19 0.99
CA ASP A 70 -4.27 -12.03 2.13
C ASP A 70 -3.05 -12.27 3.02
N LYS A 71 -3.29 -12.84 4.19
CA LYS A 71 -2.23 -13.26 5.10
C LYS A 71 -1.43 -14.42 4.47
N ILE A 72 -0.12 -14.23 4.41
CA ILE A 72 0.82 -15.26 3.95
C ILE A 72 1.49 -15.86 5.19
N ASP A 73 1.64 -17.19 5.23
CA ASP A 73 2.36 -17.87 6.30
C ASP A 73 3.81 -17.38 6.40
N LEU A 74 4.35 -17.34 7.62
CA LEU A 74 5.71 -16.88 7.88
C LEU A 74 6.77 -17.62 7.06
N ASN A 75 6.60 -18.92 6.88
CA ASN A 75 7.53 -19.74 6.08
C ASN A 75 7.49 -19.34 4.60
N ASP A 76 6.30 -19.16 4.03
CA ASP A 76 6.14 -18.75 2.63
C ASP A 76 6.66 -17.34 2.41
N ARG A 77 6.43 -16.43 3.39
CA ARG A 77 6.97 -15.06 3.40
C ARG A 77 8.49 -15.06 3.37
N ASN A 78 9.13 -15.78 4.28
CA ASN A 78 10.58 -15.85 4.36
C ASN A 78 11.18 -16.46 3.08
N THR A 79 10.58 -17.52 2.59
CA THR A 79 10.99 -18.18 1.34
C THR A 79 10.91 -17.22 0.15
N LEU A 80 9.86 -16.39 0.07
CA LEU A 80 9.73 -15.42 -1.00
C LEU A 80 10.78 -14.31 -0.90
N VAL A 81 11.01 -13.77 0.30
CA VAL A 81 12.04 -12.73 0.53
C VAL A 81 13.43 -13.27 0.21
N GLU A 82 13.76 -14.49 0.67
CA GLU A 82 15.05 -15.14 0.40
C GLU A 82 15.26 -15.36 -1.09
N LYS A 83 14.28 -15.86 -1.82
CA LYS A 83 14.37 -16.04 -3.28
C LYS A 83 14.65 -14.72 -4.00
N ILE A 84 13.92 -13.65 -3.65
CA ILE A 84 14.13 -12.33 -4.24
C ILE A 84 15.54 -11.84 -3.90
N PHE A 85 15.93 -11.93 -2.63
CA PHE A 85 17.25 -11.51 -2.16
C PHE A 85 18.37 -12.25 -2.90
N ASP A 86 18.28 -13.57 -3.05
CA ASP A 86 19.26 -14.38 -3.75
C ASP A 86 19.41 -13.97 -5.22
N GLU A 87 18.31 -13.67 -5.90
CA GLU A 87 18.35 -13.25 -7.30
C GLU A 87 18.95 -11.86 -7.52
N ILE A 88 18.66 -10.91 -6.64
CA ILE A 88 19.19 -9.53 -6.75
C ILE A 88 20.61 -9.39 -6.18
N SER A 89 20.95 -10.15 -5.12
CA SER A 89 22.27 -10.06 -4.49
C SER A 89 23.40 -10.63 -5.36
N LYS A 90 23.12 -11.73 -6.10
CA LYS A 90 24.07 -12.33 -7.04
C LYS A 90 24.59 -11.34 -8.09
N VAL A 91 23.80 -10.36 -8.44
CA VAL A 91 24.11 -9.38 -9.49
C VAL A 91 24.21 -7.95 -8.97
N LYS A 92 24.13 -7.76 -7.65
CA LYS A 92 24.21 -6.46 -6.96
C LYS A 92 23.25 -5.40 -7.56
N LEU A 93 22.03 -5.84 -7.88
CA LEU A 93 21.07 -5.00 -8.63
C LEU A 93 20.22 -4.08 -7.76
N GLY A 94 20.12 -4.33 -6.46
CA GLY A 94 19.25 -3.56 -5.58
C GLY A 94 19.07 -4.20 -4.21
N SER A 95 17.98 -3.89 -3.54
CA SER A 95 17.65 -4.43 -2.23
C SER A 95 16.17 -4.86 -2.13
N VAL A 96 15.94 -5.84 -1.26
CA VAL A 96 14.62 -6.23 -0.75
C VAL A 96 14.65 -6.15 0.76
N THR A 97 13.64 -5.53 1.34
CA THR A 97 13.52 -5.40 2.80
C THR A 97 12.10 -5.76 3.22
N ASP A 98 11.98 -6.69 4.16
CA ASP A 98 10.69 -6.97 4.79
C ASP A 98 10.30 -5.78 5.68
N VAL A 99 9.16 -5.18 5.38
CA VAL A 99 8.59 -4.03 6.09
C VAL A 99 7.18 -4.33 6.62
N SER A 100 6.83 -5.62 6.74
CA SER A 100 5.50 -6.07 7.17
C SER A 100 5.08 -5.48 8.51
N ASP A 101 6.02 -5.42 9.46
CA ASP A 101 5.76 -4.87 10.80
C ASP A 101 5.90 -3.34 10.89
N ASN A 102 6.42 -2.71 9.86
CA ASN A 102 6.65 -1.26 9.82
C ASN A 102 5.39 -0.47 9.45
N TRP A 103 4.51 -1.09 8.67
CA TRP A 103 3.32 -0.47 8.14
C TRP A 103 2.05 -1.19 8.63
N VAL A 104 1.08 -0.42 9.08
CA VAL A 104 -0.31 -0.86 9.26
C VAL A 104 -1.10 -0.48 8.02
N MET A 105 -1.97 -1.37 7.56
CA MET A 105 -2.89 -1.10 6.47
C MET A 105 -4.30 -0.91 7.02
N ILE A 106 -4.91 0.19 6.65
CA ILE A 106 -6.31 0.52 6.95
C ILE A 106 -7.06 0.55 5.62
N ASN A 107 -8.14 -0.21 5.53
CA ASN A 107 -9.02 -0.20 4.36
C ASN A 107 -10.20 0.73 4.61
N LEU A 108 -10.48 1.60 3.64
CA LEU A 108 -11.65 2.48 3.59
C LEU A 108 -12.55 2.08 2.44
N LYS A 109 -13.82 1.85 2.72
CA LYS A 109 -14.86 1.58 1.71
C LYS A 109 -16.07 2.47 1.92
N GLY A 110 -16.68 2.90 0.82
CA GLY A 110 -17.92 3.66 0.85
C GLY A 110 -17.92 4.89 -0.04
N THR A 111 -19.09 5.48 -0.22
CA THR A 111 -19.30 6.61 -1.15
C THR A 111 -18.65 7.90 -0.68
N LYS A 112 -18.49 8.07 0.64
CA LYS A 112 -17.94 9.28 1.27
C LYS A 112 -16.49 9.18 1.73
N VAL A 113 -15.74 8.15 1.30
CA VAL A 113 -14.32 7.97 1.68
C VAL A 113 -13.45 9.17 1.30
N PHE A 114 -13.73 9.82 0.16
CA PHE A 114 -12.96 11.00 -0.27
C PHE A 114 -13.34 12.28 0.47
N GLU A 115 -14.57 12.39 0.98
CA GLU A 115 -14.96 13.49 1.87
C GLU A 115 -14.20 13.37 3.20
N LEU A 116 -14.15 12.15 3.77
CA LEU A 116 -13.36 11.87 4.95
C LEU A 116 -11.90 12.26 4.75
N LEU A 117 -11.27 11.79 3.66
CA LEU A 117 -9.86 12.09 3.39
C LEU A 117 -9.62 13.59 3.21
N SER A 118 -10.52 14.29 2.52
CA SER A 118 -10.38 15.73 2.26
C SER A 118 -10.46 16.59 3.53
N SER A 119 -11.00 16.06 4.63
CA SER A 119 -11.04 16.80 5.90
C SER A 119 -9.67 16.94 6.58
N GLY A 120 -8.66 16.14 6.18
CA GLY A 120 -7.32 16.22 6.77
C GLY A 120 -6.16 16.00 5.77
N CYS A 121 -6.45 15.95 4.47
CA CYS A 121 -5.46 15.71 3.43
C CYS A 121 -5.40 16.90 2.45
N PRO A 122 -4.22 17.49 2.20
CA PRO A 122 -4.07 18.59 1.24
C PRO A 122 -4.12 18.14 -0.23
N PHE A 123 -4.16 16.82 -0.48
CA PHE A 123 -4.13 16.25 -1.82
C PHE A 123 -5.47 16.45 -2.55
N ASN A 124 -5.40 16.82 -3.84
CA ASN A 124 -6.60 16.96 -4.68
C ASN A 124 -7.04 15.61 -5.24
N PHE A 125 -8.12 15.06 -4.73
CA PHE A 125 -8.66 13.76 -5.12
C PHE A 125 -9.51 13.77 -6.40
N ASN A 126 -9.74 14.89 -7.09
CA ASN A 126 -10.69 14.99 -8.20
C ASN A 126 -10.44 13.96 -9.33
N ASN A 127 -9.19 13.81 -9.76
CA ASN A 127 -8.84 12.80 -10.76
C ASN A 127 -8.59 11.43 -10.11
N PHE A 128 -8.02 11.42 -8.91
CA PHE A 128 -7.66 10.21 -8.18
C PHE A 128 -8.87 9.32 -7.89
N LYS A 129 -9.99 9.90 -7.48
CA LYS A 129 -11.20 9.16 -7.09
C LYS A 129 -11.81 8.32 -8.22
N ASN A 130 -11.61 8.73 -9.47
CA ASN A 130 -12.18 8.07 -10.65
C ASN A 130 -11.19 7.10 -11.31
N SER A 131 -9.97 6.99 -10.80
CA SER A 131 -8.90 6.20 -11.41
C SER A 131 -8.55 5.00 -10.51
N LYS A 132 -8.77 3.80 -11.03
CA LYS A 132 -8.38 2.56 -10.36
C LYS A 132 -6.87 2.32 -10.48
N GLY A 133 -6.26 1.79 -9.43
CA GLY A 133 -4.84 1.39 -9.42
C GLY A 133 -3.87 2.56 -9.26
N VAL A 134 -4.36 3.76 -8.96
CA VAL A 134 -3.50 4.92 -8.69
C VAL A 134 -3.05 4.96 -7.24
N VAL A 135 -1.86 5.52 -7.04
CA VAL A 135 -1.20 5.62 -5.74
C VAL A 135 -0.86 7.07 -5.47
N THR A 136 -0.88 7.50 -4.22
CA THR A 136 -0.33 8.78 -3.80
C THR A 136 0.37 8.66 -2.46
N GLN A 137 1.45 9.41 -2.30
CA GLN A 137 2.12 9.63 -1.02
C GLN A 137 1.79 11.04 -0.58
N THR A 138 1.20 11.20 0.58
CA THR A 138 0.69 12.48 1.06
C THR A 138 0.62 12.51 2.57
N LEU A 139 0.13 13.61 3.12
CA LEU A 139 -0.18 13.75 4.54
C LEU A 139 -1.67 13.52 4.78
N LEU A 140 -2.01 12.80 5.84
CA LEU A 140 -3.36 12.71 6.38
C LEU A 140 -3.29 13.04 7.87
N ASN A 141 -3.93 14.14 8.28
CA ASN A 141 -3.81 14.69 9.62
C ASN A 141 -2.35 14.84 10.10
N HIS A 142 -1.50 15.46 9.25
CA HIS A 142 -0.05 15.65 9.45
C HIS A 142 0.81 14.37 9.52
N ILE A 143 0.24 13.21 9.22
CA ILE A 143 0.93 11.92 9.22
C ILE A 143 1.21 11.48 7.79
N ASP A 144 2.43 11.04 7.51
CA ASP A 144 2.80 10.48 6.21
C ASP A 144 2.03 9.19 5.95
N VAL A 145 1.35 9.13 4.81
CA VAL A 145 0.58 7.96 4.36
C VAL A 145 0.84 7.66 2.88
N ILE A 146 0.69 6.38 2.53
CA ILE A 146 0.56 5.93 1.15
C ILE A 146 -0.90 5.54 0.95
N ILE A 147 -1.56 6.10 -0.05
CA ILE A 147 -2.95 5.79 -0.39
C ILE A 147 -2.99 5.08 -1.73
N HIS A 148 -3.52 3.87 -1.76
CA HIS A 148 -3.74 3.09 -2.97
C HIS A 148 -5.25 3.03 -3.26
N ASN A 149 -5.69 3.63 -4.36
CA ASN A 149 -7.05 3.51 -4.86
C ASN A 149 -7.21 2.16 -5.59
N LYS A 150 -7.47 1.12 -4.81
CA LYS A 150 -7.57 -0.26 -5.30
C LYS A 150 -8.73 -0.44 -6.27
N ASN A 151 -9.86 0.22 -5.95
CA ASN A 151 -11.06 0.23 -6.79
C ASN A 151 -11.90 1.47 -6.46
N ILE A 152 -12.94 1.75 -7.24
CA ILE A 152 -13.86 2.86 -6.96
C ILE A 152 -14.40 2.71 -5.54
N ASN A 153 -14.20 3.74 -4.70
CA ASN A 153 -14.63 3.76 -3.30
C ASN A 153 -14.06 2.63 -2.42
N ASP A 154 -12.92 2.06 -2.78
CA ASP A 154 -12.20 1.02 -2.03
C ASP A 154 -10.70 1.36 -2.00
N LEU A 155 -10.25 1.91 -0.87
CA LEU A 155 -8.90 2.45 -0.68
C LEU A 155 -8.14 1.66 0.37
N ASN A 156 -6.85 1.45 0.14
CA ASN A 156 -5.92 0.98 1.16
C ASN A 156 -4.99 2.14 1.56
N ILE A 157 -4.94 2.43 2.84
CA ILE A 157 -4.05 3.43 3.44
C ILE A 157 -2.97 2.71 4.22
N PHE A 158 -1.71 3.02 3.91
CA PHE A 158 -0.56 2.53 4.67
C PHE A 158 -0.04 3.66 5.53
N VAL A 159 0.08 3.40 6.82
CA VAL A 159 0.60 4.32 7.82
C VAL A 159 1.68 3.63 8.64
N ARG A 160 2.68 4.38 9.10
CA ARG A 160 3.69 3.84 10.02
C ARG A 160 3.02 3.33 11.29
N ARG A 161 3.44 2.15 11.77
CA ARG A 161 2.87 1.51 12.96
C ARG A 161 2.79 2.45 14.16
N SER A 162 3.81 3.28 14.38
CA SER A 162 3.87 4.23 15.49
C SER A 162 2.78 5.32 15.46
N PHE A 163 2.14 5.54 14.31
CA PHE A 163 1.08 6.53 14.11
C PHE A 163 -0.29 5.92 13.85
N SER A 164 -0.38 4.57 13.79
CA SER A 164 -1.60 3.89 13.37
C SER A 164 -2.78 4.15 14.29
N ASP A 165 -2.56 4.10 15.61
CA ASP A 165 -3.62 4.32 16.61
C ASP A 165 -4.17 5.75 16.56
N HIS A 166 -3.25 6.73 16.42
CA HIS A 166 -3.65 8.13 16.28
C HIS A 166 -4.47 8.36 15.00
N LEU A 167 -4.00 7.82 13.88
CA LEU A 167 -4.72 7.96 12.60
C LEU A 167 -6.08 7.25 12.63
N TRP A 168 -6.13 6.06 13.23
CA TRP A 168 -7.34 5.30 13.43
C TRP A 168 -8.40 6.09 14.21
N LEU A 169 -8.03 6.64 15.35
CA LEU A 169 -8.92 7.45 16.18
C LEU A 169 -9.43 8.67 15.44
N TRP A 170 -8.52 9.40 14.78
CA TRP A 170 -8.88 10.59 14.01
C TRP A 170 -9.87 10.27 12.87
N MET A 171 -9.61 9.21 12.09
CA MET A 171 -10.52 8.82 10.99
C MET A 171 -11.90 8.43 11.50
N ASN A 172 -11.97 7.71 12.63
CA ASN A 172 -13.24 7.34 13.22
C ASN A 172 -14.02 8.53 13.78
N ASP A 173 -13.33 9.54 14.32
CA ASP A 173 -13.98 10.76 14.77
C ASP A 173 -14.51 11.57 13.59
N CYS A 174 -13.71 11.76 12.53
CA CYS A 174 -14.15 12.47 11.33
C CYS A 174 -15.32 11.76 10.63
N ALA A 175 -15.32 10.43 10.57
CA ALA A 175 -16.37 9.66 9.89
C ALA A 175 -17.77 9.81 10.50
N ARG A 176 -17.88 10.34 11.71
CA ARG A 176 -19.17 10.64 12.36
C ARG A 176 -19.85 11.90 11.80
N PHE A 177 -19.07 12.74 11.11
CA PHE A 177 -19.53 14.05 10.64
C PHE A 177 -19.59 14.15 9.10
N VAL A 178 -19.26 13.10 8.41
CA VAL A 178 -19.23 13.03 6.93
C VAL A 178 -20.46 12.35 6.33
#